data_5270215ffb41a48411966b0a961d229e
#
_entry.id   5270215ffb41a48411966b0a961d229e
#
_cell.length_a   1.000
_cell.length_b   1.000
_cell.length_c   1.000
_cell.angle_alpha   90.00
_cell.angle_beta   90.00
_cell.angle_gamma   90.00
#
_symmetry.space_group_name_H-M   'P 1'
#
loop_
_entity.id
_entity.type
_entity.pdbx_description
1 polymer ?
#
loop_
_entity_poly.entity_id
_entity_poly.type
_entity_poly.pdbx_seq_one_letter_code
_entity_poly.pdbx_strand_id
1 'polypeptide(L)'
;MKLDGLPGDVHLTYCTNIHAGESWYDIVASLDLHVPLIKAAVAPDCPLGIGLRLSGEAAARAREPDALAAFREQLTRLGAYVFTINAFPFGPFHGVRVKEDVFLPDWRDAARVKFTADSAAVLAAVLPEGVDGSISTVPGAFKPNGFIDGAADLMASNLMLAVADLAMIELRTGKRIALALEPEPCCFLETTQESIAFFENVLLKPEILGSLAAEANVNQAGAEALLRRHLGICYDVCHGAVEYEDLVAELGNLRRAGITVPKVQLSAAIRLPAMTTELVDAVMRYNDGVYLHQTIVRGAGGLTRYTDLPDALAAFRDGRAQGEWRIHCHVPVFLADLGEIGSTRADLESVLAMMRRGYVSSHLEVETYTWDVLPQQWRTGSKAADIAREIAFCARRLVE
;
A
#
# COMPACT_ATOMS: atom_id res chain seq x y z
N MET A 1 -3.25 13.82 -8.70
CA MET A 1 -4.18 14.66 -9.45
C MET A 1 -5.58 14.06 -9.43
N LYS A 2 -6.63 14.86 -9.44
CA LYS A 2 -8.00 14.35 -9.61
C LYS A 2 -8.18 13.92 -11.07
N LEU A 3 -8.88 12.81 -11.29
CA LEU A 3 -9.21 12.30 -12.61
C LEU A 3 -10.71 12.53 -12.89
N ASP A 4 -11.00 13.16 -14.00
CA ASP A 4 -12.38 13.39 -14.43
C ASP A 4 -12.90 12.23 -15.29
N GLY A 5 -14.22 12.04 -15.32
CA GLY A 5 -14.87 11.04 -16.17
C GLY A 5 -14.91 9.63 -15.60
N LEU A 6 -14.38 9.41 -14.40
CA LEU A 6 -14.48 8.13 -13.68
C LEU A 6 -15.67 8.11 -12.72
N PRO A 7 -16.19 6.94 -12.37
CA PRO A 7 -17.19 6.80 -11.31
C PRO A 7 -16.60 7.22 -9.95
N GLY A 8 -17.16 8.29 -9.36
CA GLY A 8 -16.72 8.84 -8.07
C GLY A 8 -15.61 9.89 -8.19
N ASP A 9 -15.20 10.42 -7.03
CA ASP A 9 -14.08 11.35 -6.94
C ASP A 9 -12.76 10.58 -6.85
N VAL A 10 -12.12 10.36 -8.00
CA VAL A 10 -10.89 9.54 -8.07
C VAL A 10 -9.67 10.45 -8.15
N HIS A 11 -8.71 10.16 -7.28
CA HIS A 11 -7.42 10.82 -7.20
C HIS A 11 -6.30 9.83 -7.54
N LEU A 12 -5.42 10.20 -8.45
CA LEU A 12 -4.24 9.42 -8.83
C LEU A 12 -2.97 10.12 -8.37
N THR A 13 -2.07 9.35 -7.78
CA THR A 13 -0.75 9.79 -7.32
C THR A 13 0.30 8.69 -7.48
N TYR A 14 1.47 8.94 -6.93
CA TYR A 14 2.53 7.95 -6.69
C TYR A 14 2.90 7.94 -5.20
N CYS A 15 3.47 6.85 -4.71
CA CYS A 15 3.96 6.74 -3.34
C CYS A 15 5.35 7.38 -3.21
N THR A 16 5.51 8.31 -2.27
CA THR A 16 6.82 8.94 -2.03
C THR A 16 7.83 8.04 -1.31
N ASN A 17 7.47 6.79 -1.00
CA ASN A 17 8.41 5.77 -0.52
C ASN A 17 9.54 5.45 -1.51
N ILE A 18 9.42 5.87 -2.77
CA ILE A 18 10.49 5.79 -3.78
C ILE A 18 11.64 6.79 -3.51
N HIS A 19 11.40 7.84 -2.75
CA HIS A 19 12.42 8.83 -2.42
C HIS A 19 13.15 8.43 -1.16
N ALA A 20 14.49 8.43 -1.22
CA ALA A 20 15.32 8.17 -0.05
C ALA A 20 15.17 9.30 0.98
N GLY A 21 15.29 8.94 2.26
CA GLY A 21 15.19 9.85 3.40
C GLY A 21 14.15 9.38 4.40
N GLU A 22 14.52 9.44 5.70
CA GLU A 22 13.70 8.90 6.78
C GLU A 22 13.18 9.99 7.71
N SER A 23 13.97 11.07 7.86
CA SER A 23 13.58 12.20 8.69
C SER A 23 12.53 13.07 7.98
N TRP A 24 11.76 13.82 8.77
CA TRP A 24 10.82 14.79 8.23
C TRP A 24 11.49 15.80 7.28
N TYR A 25 12.73 16.20 7.59
CA TYR A 25 13.50 17.15 6.77
C TYR A 25 13.88 16.56 5.40
N ASP A 26 14.25 15.27 5.36
CA ASP A 26 14.56 14.58 4.10
C ASP A 26 13.30 14.48 3.23
N ILE A 27 12.16 14.14 3.84
CA ILE A 27 10.88 14.05 3.14
C ILE A 27 10.51 15.39 2.50
N VAL A 28 10.54 16.48 3.28
CA VAL A 28 10.24 17.84 2.79
C VAL A 28 11.19 18.25 1.66
N ALA A 29 12.48 17.98 1.81
CA ALA A 29 13.49 18.29 0.79
C ALA A 29 13.26 17.47 -0.50
N SER A 30 12.88 16.19 -0.38
CA SER A 30 12.60 15.35 -1.54
C SER A 30 11.39 15.81 -2.31
N LEU A 31 10.35 16.31 -1.64
CA LEU A 31 9.19 16.89 -2.31
C LEU A 31 9.55 18.14 -3.11
N ASP A 32 10.39 19.04 -2.58
CA ASP A 32 10.87 20.21 -3.31
C ASP A 32 11.68 19.84 -4.55
N LEU A 33 12.44 18.75 -4.48
CA LEU A 33 13.27 18.28 -5.59
C LEU A 33 12.44 17.62 -6.71
N HIS A 34 11.49 16.77 -6.36
CA HIS A 34 10.84 15.86 -7.31
C HIS A 34 9.46 16.33 -7.78
N VAL A 35 8.64 16.92 -6.88
CA VAL A 35 7.25 17.27 -7.20
C VAL A 35 7.14 18.27 -8.35
N PRO A 36 7.97 19.35 -8.47
CA PRO A 36 7.88 20.27 -9.59
C PRO A 36 8.08 19.58 -10.95
N LEU A 37 9.03 18.65 -11.03
CA LEU A 37 9.37 17.92 -12.25
C LEU A 37 8.25 16.95 -12.65
N ILE A 38 7.73 16.19 -11.69
CA ILE A 38 6.63 15.25 -11.91
C ILE A 38 5.36 16.03 -12.30
N LYS A 39 5.03 17.08 -11.56
CA LYS A 39 3.86 17.92 -11.84
C LYS A 39 3.89 18.52 -13.25
N ALA A 40 5.02 19.06 -13.66
CA ALA A 40 5.19 19.60 -15.01
C ALA A 40 4.92 18.56 -16.11
N ALA A 41 5.20 17.29 -15.85
CA ALA A 41 5.02 16.21 -16.82
C ALA A 41 3.58 15.65 -16.87
N VAL A 42 2.88 15.55 -15.70
CA VAL A 42 1.60 14.83 -15.61
C VAL A 42 0.40 15.66 -15.17
N ALA A 43 0.63 16.83 -14.59
CA ALA A 43 -0.43 17.71 -14.04
C ALA A 43 -0.06 19.19 -14.17
N PRO A 44 0.35 19.69 -15.37
CA PRO A 44 0.85 21.06 -15.52
C PRO A 44 -0.19 22.10 -15.09
N ASP A 45 -1.46 21.89 -15.40
CA ASP A 45 -2.56 22.83 -15.25
C ASP A 45 -3.44 22.58 -14.02
N CYS A 46 -3.16 21.54 -13.22
CA CYS A 46 -3.95 21.22 -12.04
C CYS A 46 -3.04 20.82 -10.85
N PRO A 47 -3.58 20.82 -9.60
CA PRO A 47 -2.82 20.35 -8.46
C PRO A 47 -2.41 18.88 -8.57
N LEU A 48 -1.15 18.56 -8.20
CA LEU A 48 -0.68 17.18 -8.13
C LEU A 48 -1.03 16.58 -6.77
N GLY A 49 -1.70 15.42 -6.76
CA GLY A 49 -1.87 14.61 -5.55
C GLY A 49 -0.53 13.99 -5.12
N ILE A 50 -0.30 13.90 -3.83
CA ILE A 50 0.87 13.28 -3.22
C ILE A 50 0.42 12.11 -2.35
N GLY A 51 0.99 10.93 -2.59
CA GLY A 51 0.95 9.79 -1.68
C GLY A 51 2.14 9.85 -0.74
N LEU A 52 1.91 10.40 0.47
CA LEU A 52 2.98 10.72 1.39
C LEU A 52 3.41 9.49 2.20
N ARG A 53 4.67 9.09 2.10
CA ARG A 53 5.24 8.11 3.03
C ARG A 53 5.80 8.83 4.25
N LEU A 54 5.47 8.33 5.44
CA LEU A 54 6.04 8.78 6.71
C LEU A 54 6.71 7.62 7.44
N SER A 55 7.86 7.87 8.06
CA SER A 55 8.39 7.04 9.13
C SER A 55 7.72 7.40 10.46
N GLY A 56 7.88 6.57 11.50
CA GLY A 56 7.39 6.88 12.84
C GLY A 56 7.97 8.18 13.41
N GLU A 57 9.26 8.43 13.19
CA GLU A 57 9.94 9.67 13.57
C GLU A 57 9.39 10.88 12.78
N ALA A 58 9.27 10.71 11.46
CA ALA A 58 8.77 11.78 10.60
C ALA A 58 7.32 12.16 10.93
N ALA A 59 6.45 11.17 11.20
CA ALA A 59 5.06 11.42 11.59
C ALA A 59 4.98 12.20 12.91
N ALA A 60 5.78 11.80 13.91
CA ALA A 60 5.84 12.49 15.19
C ALA A 60 6.32 13.94 15.04
N ARG A 61 7.34 14.20 14.20
CA ARG A 61 7.84 15.56 13.95
C ARG A 61 6.88 16.39 13.08
N ALA A 62 6.28 15.77 12.07
CA ALA A 62 5.39 16.43 11.12
C ALA A 62 4.12 17.01 11.78
N ARG A 63 3.64 16.39 12.87
CA ARG A 63 2.45 16.87 13.61
C ARG A 63 2.67 18.13 14.44
N GLU A 64 3.93 18.53 14.64
CA GLU A 64 4.23 19.74 15.41
C GLU A 64 3.72 20.99 14.67
N PRO A 65 3.19 22.01 15.38
CA PRO A 65 2.51 23.15 14.75
C PRO A 65 3.37 23.91 13.74
N ASP A 66 4.66 24.08 14.01
CA ASP A 66 5.61 24.75 13.13
C ASP A 66 5.86 23.95 11.86
N ALA A 67 6.02 22.62 11.97
CA ALA A 67 6.21 21.74 10.85
C ALA A 67 4.96 21.68 9.94
N LEU A 68 3.77 21.57 10.55
CA LEU A 68 2.50 21.60 9.81
C LEU A 68 2.28 22.91 9.07
N ALA A 69 2.58 24.05 9.69
CA ALA A 69 2.44 25.35 9.05
C ALA A 69 3.37 25.47 7.84
N ALA A 70 4.64 25.15 8.00
CA ALA A 70 5.63 25.15 6.92
C ALA A 70 5.25 24.16 5.79
N PHE A 71 4.72 22.99 6.14
CA PHE A 71 4.29 21.99 5.14
C PHE A 71 3.10 22.46 4.32
N ARG A 72 2.11 23.10 4.92
CA ARG A 72 0.97 23.70 4.18
C ARG A 72 1.44 24.75 3.18
N GLU A 73 2.38 25.62 3.59
CA GLU A 73 2.99 26.62 2.71
C GLU A 73 3.75 25.94 1.56
N GLN A 74 4.51 24.88 1.85
CA GLN A 74 5.21 24.10 0.83
C GLN A 74 4.25 23.48 -0.18
N LEU A 75 3.18 22.81 0.26
CA LEU A 75 2.18 22.22 -0.62
C LEU A 75 1.54 23.28 -1.52
N THR A 76 1.21 24.44 -0.97
CA THR A 76 0.66 25.56 -1.73
C THR A 76 1.65 26.04 -2.79
N ARG A 77 2.90 26.24 -2.44
CA ARG A 77 3.98 26.68 -3.35
C ARG A 77 4.22 25.66 -4.48
N LEU A 78 4.15 24.37 -4.16
CA LEU A 78 4.33 23.28 -5.13
C LEU A 78 3.09 23.08 -6.02
N GLY A 79 1.94 23.68 -5.68
CA GLY A 79 0.66 23.37 -6.33
C GLY A 79 0.28 21.90 -6.16
N ALA A 80 0.46 21.37 -4.95
CA ALA A 80 0.24 19.96 -4.61
C ALA A 80 -0.70 19.83 -3.40
N TYR A 81 -1.24 18.63 -3.19
CA TYR A 81 -2.07 18.29 -2.04
C TYR A 81 -1.86 16.85 -1.63
N VAL A 82 -2.04 16.53 -0.35
CA VAL A 82 -1.95 15.16 0.19
C VAL A 82 -3.35 14.65 0.47
N PHE A 83 -3.66 13.46 -0.03
CA PHE A 83 -4.95 12.78 0.21
C PHE A 83 -4.77 11.36 0.77
N THR A 84 -3.56 10.81 0.69
CA THR A 84 -3.24 9.48 1.21
C THR A 84 -1.86 9.46 1.84
N ILE A 85 -1.72 8.67 2.92
CA ILE A 85 -0.43 8.41 3.57
C ILE A 85 -0.13 6.91 3.49
N ASN A 86 1.12 6.59 3.14
CA ASN A 86 1.67 5.25 3.34
C ASN A 86 2.35 5.22 4.72
N ALA A 87 1.69 4.56 5.68
CA ALA A 87 2.17 4.33 7.03
C ALA A 87 2.50 2.84 7.26
N PHE A 88 2.97 2.16 6.21
CA PHE A 88 3.39 0.77 6.28
C PHE A 88 4.79 0.66 6.94
N PRO A 89 5.90 1.17 6.35
CA PRO A 89 7.20 1.13 6.98
C PRO A 89 7.29 2.15 8.12
N PHE A 90 7.58 1.67 9.33
CA PHE A 90 7.77 2.52 10.51
C PHE A 90 9.22 3.03 10.63
N GLY A 91 10.16 2.13 10.40
CA GLY A 91 11.60 2.41 10.51
C GLY A 91 12.24 2.84 9.18
N PRO A 92 13.58 2.78 9.12
CA PRO A 92 14.33 3.06 7.89
C PRO A 92 13.91 2.13 6.75
N PHE A 93 13.77 2.71 5.55
CA PHE A 93 13.28 1.99 4.37
C PHE A 93 14.28 1.99 3.21
N HIS A 94 15.30 2.86 3.25
CA HIS A 94 16.33 2.97 2.21
C HIS A 94 17.73 2.86 2.79
N GLY A 95 18.66 2.34 1.99
CA GLY A 95 20.08 2.30 2.33
C GLY A 95 20.48 1.35 3.44
N VAL A 96 19.55 0.55 3.95
CA VAL A 96 19.75 -0.48 4.98
C VAL A 96 19.07 -1.77 4.56
N ARG A 97 19.46 -2.90 5.18
CA ARG A 97 18.71 -4.13 5.05
C ARG A 97 17.37 -3.96 5.76
N VAL A 98 16.28 -3.96 5.01
CA VAL A 98 14.91 -3.77 5.53
C VAL A 98 14.26 -5.11 5.86
N LYS A 99 14.14 -5.98 4.84
CA LYS A 99 13.59 -7.35 4.97
C LYS A 99 12.36 -7.39 5.91
N GLU A 100 12.35 -8.35 6.83
CA GLU A 100 11.27 -8.59 7.81
C GLU A 100 11.03 -7.44 8.80
N ASP A 101 11.98 -6.53 8.97
CA ASP A 101 11.86 -5.39 9.89
C ASP A 101 10.83 -4.36 9.42
N VAL A 102 10.46 -4.39 8.12
CA VAL A 102 9.42 -3.51 7.56
C VAL A 102 8.06 -3.67 8.24
N PHE A 103 7.78 -4.87 8.76
CA PHE A 103 6.50 -5.18 9.41
C PHE A 103 6.43 -4.73 10.87
N LEU A 104 7.56 -4.29 11.47
CA LEU A 104 7.62 -3.90 12.88
C LEU A 104 7.65 -2.38 13.07
N PRO A 105 7.03 -1.87 14.17
CA PRO A 105 6.07 -2.57 15.05
C PRO A 105 4.81 -2.97 14.28
N ASP A 106 4.26 -4.15 14.57
CA ASP A 106 3.02 -4.62 13.96
C ASP A 106 1.77 -4.27 14.81
N TRP A 107 0.58 -4.74 14.41
CA TRP A 107 -0.67 -4.39 15.09
C TRP A 107 -0.82 -5.01 16.50
N ARG A 108 0.14 -5.83 16.95
CA ARG A 108 0.22 -6.28 18.35
C ARG A 108 0.85 -5.24 19.29
N ASP A 109 1.47 -4.20 18.73
CA ASP A 109 2.23 -3.18 19.47
C ASP A 109 1.48 -1.83 19.47
N ALA A 110 1.33 -1.21 20.65
CA ALA A 110 0.75 0.12 20.80
C ALA A 110 1.51 1.22 20.04
N ALA A 111 2.79 1.03 19.71
CA ALA A 111 3.55 1.94 18.89
C ALA A 111 2.97 2.08 17.47
N ARG A 112 2.36 1.00 16.93
CA ARG A 112 1.66 1.05 15.64
C ARG A 112 0.38 1.92 15.72
N VAL A 113 -0.38 1.82 16.81
CA VAL A 113 -1.54 2.68 17.07
C VAL A 113 -1.12 4.15 17.12
N LYS A 114 -0.07 4.45 17.90
CA LYS A 114 0.46 5.81 18.02
C LYS A 114 0.92 6.36 16.66
N PHE A 115 1.67 5.58 15.88
CA PHE A 115 2.13 5.98 14.55
C PHE A 115 0.97 6.30 13.60
N THR A 116 -0.09 5.48 13.66
CA THR A 116 -1.31 5.71 12.88
C THR A 116 -2.00 7.00 13.31
N ALA A 117 -2.11 7.26 14.62
CA ALA A 117 -2.70 8.49 15.16
C ALA A 117 -1.88 9.75 14.75
N ASP A 118 -0.54 9.68 14.81
CA ASP A 118 0.33 10.78 14.39
C ASP A 118 0.16 11.04 12.87
N SER A 119 0.14 10.00 12.05
CA SER A 119 -0.10 10.09 10.60
C SER A 119 -1.49 10.67 10.28
N ALA A 120 -2.52 10.24 11.01
CA ALA A 120 -3.88 10.76 10.86
C ALA A 120 -3.98 12.25 11.23
N ALA A 121 -3.30 12.69 12.27
CA ALA A 121 -3.24 14.10 12.64
C ALA A 121 -2.57 14.97 11.56
N VAL A 122 -1.47 14.48 10.97
CA VAL A 122 -0.82 15.13 9.83
C VAL A 122 -1.77 15.21 8.64
N LEU A 123 -2.38 14.08 8.25
CA LEU A 123 -3.28 14.04 7.10
C LEU A 123 -4.48 14.97 7.30
N ALA A 124 -5.15 14.91 8.46
CA ALA A 124 -6.28 15.79 8.77
C ALA A 124 -5.92 17.28 8.66
N ALA A 125 -4.68 17.64 9.01
CA ALA A 125 -4.22 19.01 8.95
C ALA A 125 -4.01 19.54 7.52
N VAL A 126 -3.67 18.66 6.55
CA VAL A 126 -3.31 19.07 5.18
C VAL A 126 -4.30 18.59 4.12
N LEU A 127 -5.26 17.73 4.48
CA LEU A 127 -6.28 17.20 3.58
C LEU A 127 -7.18 18.35 3.08
N PRO A 128 -7.39 18.47 1.76
CA PRO A 128 -8.30 19.48 1.21
C PRO A 128 -9.75 19.29 1.70
N GLU A 129 -10.51 20.38 1.71
CA GLU A 129 -11.94 20.32 2.01
C GLU A 129 -12.70 19.46 0.97
N GLY A 130 -13.59 18.61 1.46
CA GLY A 130 -14.41 17.74 0.60
C GLY A 130 -13.67 16.55 0.02
N VAL A 131 -12.40 16.34 0.36
CA VAL A 131 -11.62 15.15 -0.02
C VAL A 131 -11.50 14.21 1.18
N ASP A 132 -11.85 12.95 0.99
CA ASP A 132 -11.59 11.91 1.97
C ASP A 132 -10.09 11.57 2.04
N GLY A 133 -9.62 11.08 3.19
CA GLY A 133 -8.24 10.64 3.38
C GLY A 133 -8.13 9.13 3.52
N SER A 134 -6.96 8.57 3.20
CA SER A 134 -6.64 7.18 3.51
C SER A 134 -5.23 7.03 4.07
N ILE A 135 -5.04 5.99 4.90
CA ILE A 135 -3.74 5.63 5.48
C ILE A 135 -3.56 4.12 5.27
N SER A 136 -2.59 3.70 4.45
CA SER A 136 -2.26 2.27 4.34
C SER A 136 -1.31 1.83 5.45
N THR A 137 -1.43 0.57 5.90
CA THR A 137 -0.70 0.01 7.03
C THR A 137 -0.48 -1.49 6.88
N VAL A 138 0.44 -2.05 7.68
CA VAL A 138 0.76 -3.48 7.70
C VAL A 138 -0.48 -4.35 7.92
N PRO A 139 -0.57 -5.54 7.29
CA PRO A 139 -1.74 -6.41 7.33
C PRO A 139 -1.75 -7.34 8.56
N GLY A 140 -1.82 -6.74 9.74
CA GLY A 140 -1.74 -7.44 11.01
C GLY A 140 -0.30 -7.60 11.48
N ALA A 141 0.35 -8.71 11.13
CA ALA A 141 1.73 -9.04 11.49
C ALA A 141 2.36 -10.00 10.46
N PHE A 142 3.68 -10.15 10.49
CA PHE A 142 4.41 -11.09 9.63
C PHE A 142 4.37 -12.50 10.22
N LYS A 143 3.85 -13.49 9.48
CA LYS A 143 3.63 -14.88 9.96
C LYS A 143 4.90 -15.55 10.52
N PRO A 144 6.08 -15.43 9.88
CA PRO A 144 7.30 -16.04 10.39
C PRO A 144 7.72 -15.55 11.77
N ASN A 145 7.29 -14.37 12.22
CA ASN A 145 7.52 -13.88 13.58
C ASN A 145 6.73 -14.63 14.66
N GLY A 146 5.87 -15.58 14.22
CA GLY A 146 5.04 -16.39 15.09
C GLY A 146 3.85 -15.64 15.69
N PHE A 147 2.84 -16.41 16.06
CA PHE A 147 1.66 -15.90 16.75
C PHE A 147 1.47 -16.67 18.06
N ILE A 148 1.11 -15.90 19.09
CA ILE A 148 0.62 -16.45 20.37
C ILE A 148 -0.90 -16.54 20.32
N ASP A 149 -1.48 -17.35 21.19
CA ASP A 149 -2.93 -17.40 21.36
C ASP A 149 -3.49 -16.01 21.70
N GLY A 150 -4.57 -15.63 21.03
CA GLY A 150 -5.18 -14.30 21.20
C GLY A 150 -4.53 -13.17 20.38
N ALA A 151 -3.50 -13.43 19.56
CA ALA A 151 -2.87 -12.40 18.75
C ALA A 151 -3.85 -11.66 17.83
N ALA A 152 -4.80 -12.37 17.23
CA ALA A 152 -5.83 -11.76 16.39
C ALA A 152 -6.74 -10.79 17.16
N ASP A 153 -7.16 -11.17 18.38
CA ASP A 153 -8.01 -10.31 19.23
C ASP A 153 -7.22 -9.09 19.76
N LEU A 154 -5.91 -9.24 20.03
CA LEU A 154 -5.03 -8.12 20.39
C LEU A 154 -4.87 -7.13 19.23
N MET A 155 -4.61 -7.63 18.03
CA MET A 155 -4.54 -6.78 16.83
C MET A 155 -5.87 -6.08 16.57
N ALA A 156 -6.99 -6.79 16.71
CA ALA A 156 -8.33 -6.21 16.60
C ALA A 156 -8.57 -5.09 17.60
N SER A 157 -8.19 -5.30 18.86
CA SER A 157 -8.33 -4.28 19.92
C SER A 157 -7.54 -3.01 19.59
N ASN A 158 -6.30 -3.14 19.13
CA ASN A 158 -5.48 -2.00 18.72
C ASN A 158 -6.05 -1.30 17.46
N LEU A 159 -6.63 -2.05 16.52
CA LEU A 159 -7.34 -1.46 15.38
C LEU A 159 -8.58 -0.67 15.82
N MET A 160 -9.32 -1.14 16.84
CA MET A 160 -10.47 -0.38 17.38
C MET A 160 -10.06 0.95 17.99
N LEU A 161 -8.91 1.03 18.68
CA LEU A 161 -8.36 2.31 19.16
C LEU A 161 -8.08 3.26 17.99
N ALA A 162 -7.44 2.76 16.94
CA ALA A 162 -7.17 3.58 15.75
C ALA A 162 -8.47 4.05 15.06
N VAL A 163 -9.49 3.19 14.96
CA VAL A 163 -10.81 3.55 14.40
C VAL A 163 -11.49 4.63 15.26
N ALA A 164 -11.44 4.53 16.57
CA ALA A 164 -11.99 5.54 17.48
C ALA A 164 -11.30 6.91 17.29
N ASP A 165 -9.97 6.93 17.17
CA ASP A 165 -9.19 8.14 16.89
C ASP A 165 -9.61 8.79 15.56
N LEU A 166 -9.77 7.99 14.50
CA LEU A 166 -10.21 8.48 13.19
C LEU A 166 -11.64 9.04 13.23
N ALA A 167 -12.55 8.37 13.92
CA ALA A 167 -13.91 8.86 14.14
C ALA A 167 -13.91 10.19 14.91
N MET A 168 -13.04 10.33 15.91
CA MET A 168 -12.88 11.58 16.66
C MET A 168 -12.31 12.72 15.79
N ILE A 169 -11.38 12.42 14.88
CA ILE A 169 -10.86 13.38 13.90
C ILE A 169 -12.01 13.86 13.00
N GLU A 170 -12.81 12.95 12.47
CA GLU A 170 -13.96 13.34 11.63
C GLU A 170 -14.96 14.19 12.40
N LEU A 171 -15.29 13.82 13.63
CA LEU A 171 -16.21 14.59 14.48
C LEU A 171 -15.71 16.02 14.71
N ARG A 172 -14.41 16.21 14.92
CA ARG A 172 -13.82 17.53 15.25
C ARG A 172 -13.55 18.39 14.04
N THR A 173 -13.23 17.78 12.89
CA THR A 173 -12.71 18.50 11.71
C THR A 173 -13.61 18.39 10.49
N GLY A 174 -14.60 17.50 10.47
CA GLY A 174 -15.40 17.14 9.31
C GLY A 174 -14.61 16.33 8.26
N LYS A 175 -13.34 16.00 8.51
CA LYS A 175 -12.46 15.30 7.55
C LYS A 175 -12.47 13.79 7.81
N ARG A 176 -13.04 13.05 6.89
CA ARG A 176 -13.05 11.59 6.93
C ARG A 176 -11.70 11.04 6.54
N ILE A 177 -11.13 10.17 7.37
CA ILE A 177 -9.93 9.40 7.07
C ILE A 177 -10.24 7.93 7.35
N ALA A 178 -9.82 7.04 6.46
CA ALA A 178 -9.93 5.61 6.62
C ALA A 178 -8.55 4.95 6.69
N LEU A 179 -8.39 4.06 7.68
CA LEU A 179 -7.25 3.16 7.77
C LEU A 179 -7.47 1.98 6.82
N ALA A 180 -6.43 1.54 6.13
CA ALA A 180 -6.50 0.50 5.12
C ALA A 180 -5.40 -0.55 5.38
N LEU A 181 -5.78 -1.75 5.85
CA LEU A 181 -4.88 -2.89 5.97
C LEU A 181 -4.47 -3.35 4.57
N GLU A 182 -3.20 -3.61 4.36
CA GLU A 182 -2.63 -3.92 3.04
C GLU A 182 -2.16 -5.38 2.98
N PRO A 183 -3.04 -6.35 2.62
CA PRO A 183 -2.69 -7.77 2.55
C PRO A 183 -1.45 -8.00 1.71
N GLU A 184 -0.55 -8.85 2.23
CA GLU A 184 0.75 -9.11 1.62
C GLU A 184 1.18 -10.56 1.85
N PRO A 185 1.86 -11.22 0.89
CA PRO A 185 2.39 -12.57 1.08
C PRO A 185 3.19 -12.74 2.36
N CYS A 186 3.03 -13.89 3.03
CA CYS A 186 3.64 -14.24 4.31
C CYS A 186 3.19 -13.41 5.53
N CYS A 187 2.15 -12.58 5.40
CA CYS A 187 1.57 -11.82 6.50
C CYS A 187 0.33 -12.47 7.10
N PHE A 188 -0.15 -11.97 8.24
CA PHE A 188 -1.37 -12.45 8.89
C PHE A 188 -2.58 -12.40 7.96
N LEU A 189 -2.69 -11.33 7.17
CA LEU A 189 -3.60 -11.25 6.05
C LEU A 189 -2.75 -11.33 4.77
N GLU A 190 -2.81 -12.44 4.06
CA GLU A 190 -2.15 -12.63 2.76
C GLU A 190 -3.12 -12.39 1.61
N THR A 191 -4.36 -12.88 1.77
CA THR A 191 -5.36 -12.93 0.72
C THR A 191 -6.60 -12.11 1.06
N THR A 192 -7.38 -11.82 0.02
CA THR A 192 -8.71 -11.20 0.18
C THR A 192 -9.63 -12.06 1.05
N GLN A 193 -9.59 -13.37 0.91
CA GLN A 193 -10.44 -14.28 1.69
C GLN A 193 -10.05 -14.29 3.17
N GLU A 194 -8.76 -14.24 3.51
CA GLU A 194 -8.29 -14.08 4.89
C GLU A 194 -8.74 -12.73 5.47
N SER A 195 -8.69 -11.68 4.65
CA SER A 195 -9.18 -10.35 5.04
C SER A 195 -10.67 -10.35 5.36
N ILE A 196 -11.51 -10.95 4.50
CA ILE A 196 -12.95 -11.09 4.73
C ILE A 196 -13.20 -11.88 6.02
N ALA A 197 -12.51 -13.02 6.18
CA ALA A 197 -12.64 -13.86 7.37
C ALA A 197 -12.24 -13.11 8.65
N PHE A 198 -11.20 -12.27 8.61
CA PHE A 198 -10.78 -11.44 9.76
C PHE A 198 -11.84 -10.41 10.11
N PHE A 199 -12.43 -9.72 9.13
CA PHE A 199 -13.53 -8.79 9.38
C PHE A 199 -14.73 -9.50 9.98
N GLU A 200 -15.20 -10.60 9.38
CA GLU A 200 -16.42 -11.29 9.80
C GLU A 200 -16.26 -12.04 11.13
N ASN A 201 -15.13 -12.71 11.34
CA ASN A 201 -14.95 -13.64 12.46
C ASN A 201 -14.16 -13.04 13.64
N VAL A 202 -13.54 -11.86 13.48
CA VAL A 202 -12.76 -11.21 14.53
C VAL A 202 -13.24 -9.79 14.78
N LEU A 203 -13.17 -8.88 13.79
CA LEU A 203 -13.48 -7.46 14.01
C LEU A 203 -14.94 -7.21 14.33
N LEU A 204 -15.87 -8.01 13.78
CA LEU A 204 -17.31 -7.91 14.03
C LEU A 204 -17.78 -8.70 15.26
N LYS A 205 -16.88 -9.32 16.03
CA LYS A 205 -17.27 -9.95 17.31
C LYS A 205 -17.89 -8.92 18.27
N PRO A 206 -18.93 -9.30 19.02
CA PRO A 206 -19.58 -8.39 19.98
C PRO A 206 -18.61 -7.77 20.99
N GLU A 207 -17.61 -8.53 21.45
CA GLU A 207 -16.60 -8.08 22.43
C GLU A 207 -15.67 -7.02 21.81
N ILE A 208 -15.24 -7.21 20.57
CA ILE A 208 -14.38 -6.27 19.84
C ILE A 208 -15.15 -4.99 19.51
N LEU A 209 -16.37 -5.11 18.96
CA LEU A 209 -17.24 -3.95 18.74
C LEU A 209 -17.62 -3.25 20.05
N GLY A 210 -17.75 -3.99 21.15
CA GLY A 210 -18.01 -3.44 22.48
C GLY A 210 -16.87 -2.52 22.96
N SER A 211 -15.61 -2.85 22.66
CA SER A 211 -14.48 -1.98 22.99
C SER A 211 -14.54 -0.67 22.21
N LEU A 212 -14.81 -0.73 20.90
CA LEU A 212 -14.99 0.47 20.08
C LEU A 212 -16.20 1.31 20.52
N ALA A 213 -17.30 0.64 20.88
CA ALA A 213 -18.51 1.31 21.38
C ALA A 213 -18.23 2.12 22.65
N ALA A 214 -17.46 1.54 23.59
CA ALA A 214 -17.04 2.21 24.80
C ALA A 214 -16.11 3.40 24.51
N GLU A 215 -15.10 3.21 23.66
CA GLU A 215 -14.10 4.24 23.33
C GLU A 215 -14.74 5.42 22.59
N ALA A 216 -15.61 5.15 21.62
CA ALA A 216 -16.29 6.18 20.83
C ALA A 216 -17.58 6.72 21.47
N ASN A 217 -17.98 6.20 22.63
CA ASN A 217 -19.24 6.54 23.32
C ASN A 217 -20.49 6.40 22.42
N VAL A 218 -20.61 5.27 21.74
CA VAL A 218 -21.73 4.92 20.86
C VAL A 218 -22.32 3.55 21.27
N ASN A 219 -23.46 3.18 20.68
CA ASN A 219 -23.95 1.80 20.84
C ASN A 219 -23.24 0.85 19.86
N GLN A 220 -23.49 -0.45 19.98
CA GLN A 220 -22.84 -1.47 19.17
C GLN A 220 -23.09 -1.30 17.66
N ALA A 221 -24.30 -0.91 17.25
CA ALA A 221 -24.60 -0.63 15.84
C ALA A 221 -23.83 0.60 15.33
N GLY A 222 -23.66 1.61 16.19
CA GLY A 222 -22.80 2.77 15.91
C GLY A 222 -21.34 2.38 15.78
N ALA A 223 -20.85 1.47 16.63
CA ALA A 223 -19.48 0.96 16.55
C ALA A 223 -19.24 0.20 15.23
N GLU A 224 -20.16 -0.67 14.80
CA GLU A 224 -20.06 -1.34 13.50
C GLU A 224 -20.05 -0.31 12.35
N ALA A 225 -20.89 0.72 12.40
CA ALA A 225 -20.90 1.77 11.40
C ALA A 225 -19.58 2.54 11.34
N LEU A 226 -18.96 2.85 12.49
CA LEU A 226 -17.65 3.48 12.57
C LEU A 226 -16.55 2.57 12.03
N LEU A 227 -16.56 1.28 12.40
CA LEU A 227 -15.62 0.28 11.87
C LEU A 227 -15.66 0.26 10.34
N ARG A 228 -16.84 0.08 9.74
CA ARG A 228 -17.01 0.03 8.28
C ARG A 228 -16.69 1.34 7.58
N ARG A 229 -16.77 2.47 8.28
CA ARG A 229 -16.48 3.79 7.78
C ARG A 229 -15.01 4.13 7.78
N HIS A 230 -14.26 3.68 8.79
CA HIS A 230 -12.88 4.10 9.05
C HIS A 230 -11.85 2.98 8.90
N LEU A 231 -12.27 1.73 8.65
CA LEU A 231 -11.36 0.62 8.40
C LEU A 231 -11.75 -0.12 7.12
N GLY A 232 -10.76 -0.43 6.30
CA GLY A 232 -10.93 -1.18 5.06
C GLY A 232 -9.63 -1.84 4.63
N ILE A 233 -9.55 -2.17 3.36
CA ILE A 233 -8.41 -2.83 2.73
C ILE A 233 -7.71 -1.85 1.78
N CYS A 234 -6.40 -1.71 1.89
CA CYS A 234 -5.55 -1.21 0.83
C CYS A 234 -5.31 -2.37 -0.14
N TYR A 235 -5.89 -2.30 -1.32
CA TYR A 235 -5.75 -3.37 -2.29
C TYR A 235 -4.49 -3.14 -3.14
N ASP A 236 -3.42 -3.86 -2.83
CA ASP A 236 -2.22 -3.85 -3.65
C ASP A 236 -2.34 -4.89 -4.78
N VAL A 237 -2.28 -4.39 -6.03
CA VAL A 237 -2.44 -5.22 -7.23
C VAL A 237 -1.29 -6.21 -7.40
N CYS A 238 -0.06 -5.82 -7.03
CA CYS A 238 1.11 -6.70 -7.01
C CYS A 238 0.90 -7.87 -6.03
N HIS A 239 0.48 -7.57 -4.79
CA HIS A 239 0.29 -8.57 -3.75
C HIS A 239 -0.77 -9.61 -4.14
N GLY A 240 -1.96 -9.15 -4.55
CA GLY A 240 -3.01 -10.06 -5.01
C GLY A 240 -2.59 -10.88 -6.23
N ALA A 241 -1.86 -10.26 -7.18
CA ALA A 241 -1.31 -10.99 -8.32
C ALA A 241 -0.31 -12.05 -7.89
N VAL A 242 0.59 -11.75 -6.93
CA VAL A 242 1.56 -12.72 -6.39
C VAL A 242 0.86 -13.90 -5.73
N GLU A 243 -0.24 -13.66 -5.01
CA GLU A 243 -1.11 -14.70 -4.42
C GLU A 243 -1.98 -15.46 -5.44
N TYR A 244 -1.86 -15.15 -6.74
CA TYR A 244 -2.65 -15.75 -7.81
C TYR A 244 -4.16 -15.54 -7.66
N GLU A 245 -4.58 -14.45 -7.04
CA GLU A 245 -5.98 -14.09 -6.93
C GLU A 245 -6.57 -13.68 -8.30
N ASP A 246 -7.86 -13.93 -8.48
CA ASP A 246 -8.67 -13.26 -9.50
C ASP A 246 -9.03 -11.87 -8.98
N LEU A 247 -8.18 -10.88 -9.26
CA LEU A 247 -8.25 -9.54 -8.66
C LEU A 247 -9.61 -8.87 -8.86
N VAL A 248 -10.25 -9.07 -10.02
CA VAL A 248 -11.56 -8.49 -10.32
C VAL A 248 -12.66 -9.16 -9.50
N ALA A 249 -12.61 -10.48 -9.38
CA ALA A 249 -13.54 -11.22 -8.54
C ALA A 249 -13.36 -10.91 -7.07
N GLU A 250 -12.12 -10.78 -6.59
CA GLU A 250 -11.81 -10.52 -5.18
C GLU A 250 -12.19 -9.10 -4.75
N LEU A 251 -11.98 -8.08 -5.57
CA LEU A 251 -12.54 -6.74 -5.32
C LEU A 251 -14.08 -6.77 -5.25
N GLY A 252 -14.73 -7.62 -6.05
CA GLY A 252 -16.15 -7.89 -5.95
C GLY A 252 -16.55 -8.60 -4.65
N ASN A 253 -15.71 -9.50 -4.12
CA ASN A 253 -15.91 -10.21 -2.86
C ASN A 253 -15.84 -9.24 -1.66
N LEU A 254 -14.83 -8.36 -1.60
CA LEU A 254 -14.74 -7.30 -0.57
C LEU A 254 -16.02 -6.46 -0.54
N ARG A 255 -16.46 -6.01 -1.72
CA ARG A 255 -17.69 -5.22 -1.82
C ARG A 255 -18.92 -5.98 -1.30
N ARG A 256 -19.06 -7.29 -1.61
CA ARG A 256 -20.18 -8.13 -1.12
C ARG A 256 -20.13 -8.31 0.39
N ALA A 257 -18.94 -8.39 0.97
CA ALA A 257 -18.74 -8.46 2.43
C ALA A 257 -18.94 -7.09 3.12
N GLY A 258 -19.22 -6.02 2.36
CA GLY A 258 -19.37 -4.67 2.90
C GLY A 258 -18.06 -4.08 3.44
N ILE A 259 -16.92 -4.55 2.93
CA ILE A 259 -15.58 -4.05 3.25
C ILE A 259 -15.19 -3.01 2.21
N THR A 260 -14.84 -1.81 2.66
CA THR A 260 -14.41 -0.73 1.78
C THR A 260 -12.97 -0.94 1.32
N VAL A 261 -12.63 -0.35 0.16
CA VAL A 261 -11.28 -0.25 -0.37
C VAL A 261 -10.89 1.23 -0.40
N PRO A 262 -10.42 1.80 0.72
CA PRO A 262 -10.07 3.22 0.79
C PRO A 262 -8.91 3.61 -0.13
N LYS A 263 -8.08 2.64 -0.53
CA LYS A 263 -6.88 2.85 -1.34
C LYS A 263 -6.58 1.64 -2.20
N VAL A 264 -6.06 1.88 -3.40
CA VAL A 264 -5.50 0.85 -4.28
C VAL A 264 -4.07 1.23 -4.64
N GLN A 265 -3.12 0.32 -4.40
CA GLN A 265 -1.78 0.41 -4.94
C GLN A 265 -1.78 -0.12 -6.38
N LEU A 266 -1.46 0.75 -7.32
CA LEU A 266 -1.28 0.39 -8.73
C LEU A 266 0.16 -0.06 -8.92
N SER A 267 0.36 -1.35 -8.94
CA SER A 267 1.64 -2.03 -8.88
C SER A 267 1.67 -3.26 -9.77
N ALA A 268 2.84 -3.78 -10.07
CA ALA A 268 3.02 -5.01 -10.83
C ALA A 268 4.20 -5.82 -10.30
N ALA A 269 4.07 -7.15 -10.31
CA ALA A 269 5.09 -8.10 -9.85
C ALA A 269 5.89 -8.70 -11.00
N ILE A 270 6.99 -9.37 -10.67
CA ILE A 270 7.70 -10.25 -11.60
C ILE A 270 6.89 -11.53 -11.81
N ARG A 271 6.81 -12.00 -13.05
CA ARG A 271 6.18 -13.24 -13.44
C ARG A 271 7.08 -14.06 -14.36
N LEU A 272 7.24 -15.35 -14.02
CA LEU A 272 7.88 -16.35 -14.90
C LEU A 272 6.86 -17.48 -15.15
N PRO A 273 6.41 -17.65 -16.38
CA PRO A 273 5.47 -18.74 -16.72
C PRO A 273 6.00 -20.14 -16.38
N ALA A 274 7.32 -20.31 -16.43
CA ALA A 274 8.03 -21.47 -15.93
C ALA A 274 9.45 -21.05 -15.51
N MET A 275 9.89 -21.52 -14.35
CA MET A 275 11.29 -21.34 -13.93
C MET A 275 12.18 -22.35 -14.64
N THR A 276 13.29 -21.89 -15.21
CA THR A 276 14.30 -22.74 -15.86
C THR A 276 15.69 -22.37 -15.34
N THR A 277 16.67 -23.22 -15.59
CA THR A 277 18.06 -22.98 -15.15
C THR A 277 18.64 -21.70 -15.78
N GLU A 278 18.27 -21.40 -17.02
CA GLU A 278 18.75 -20.23 -17.77
C GLU A 278 18.19 -18.93 -17.16
N LEU A 279 17.01 -18.95 -16.54
CA LEU A 279 16.38 -17.79 -15.92
C LEU A 279 16.90 -17.47 -14.51
N VAL A 280 17.67 -18.37 -13.89
CA VAL A 280 18.20 -18.13 -12.53
C VAL A 280 18.98 -16.82 -12.46
N ASP A 281 19.91 -16.58 -13.40
CA ASP A 281 20.72 -15.37 -13.40
C ASP A 281 19.89 -14.12 -13.69
N ALA A 282 18.87 -14.23 -14.54
CA ALA A 282 17.96 -13.12 -14.84
C ALA A 282 17.17 -12.69 -13.61
N VAL A 283 16.65 -13.66 -12.85
CA VAL A 283 15.88 -13.42 -11.61
C VAL A 283 16.78 -12.91 -10.49
N MET A 284 18.00 -13.44 -10.38
CA MET A 284 18.95 -13.01 -9.34
C MET A 284 19.36 -11.54 -9.45
N ARG A 285 19.20 -10.90 -10.61
CA ARG A 285 19.42 -9.45 -10.76
C ARG A 285 18.45 -8.60 -9.95
N TYR A 286 17.31 -9.17 -9.54
CA TYR A 286 16.30 -8.50 -8.72
C TYR A 286 16.43 -8.84 -7.23
N ASN A 287 17.37 -9.70 -6.83
CA ASN A 287 17.67 -9.98 -5.44
C ASN A 287 18.63 -8.92 -4.89
N ASP A 288 18.09 -7.78 -4.52
CA ASP A 288 18.86 -6.61 -4.06
C ASP A 288 19.41 -6.75 -2.62
N GLY A 289 18.91 -7.70 -1.85
CA GLY A 289 19.31 -7.92 -0.46
C GLY A 289 18.75 -6.89 0.54
N VAL A 290 17.99 -5.90 0.07
CA VAL A 290 17.37 -4.85 0.88
C VAL A 290 15.97 -5.26 1.32
N TYR A 291 15.11 -5.62 0.35
CA TYR A 291 13.72 -5.97 0.56
C TYR A 291 13.50 -7.47 0.60
N LEU A 292 12.36 -7.91 1.15
CA LEU A 292 11.86 -9.27 0.96
C LEU A 292 11.27 -9.40 -0.45
N HIS A 293 11.55 -10.56 -1.07
CA HIS A 293 10.98 -10.90 -2.37
C HIS A 293 10.21 -12.21 -2.20
N GLN A 294 9.06 -12.12 -1.50
CA GLN A 294 8.18 -13.28 -1.27
C GLN A 294 7.85 -13.89 -2.63
N THR A 295 8.02 -15.20 -2.72
CA THR A 295 7.88 -15.90 -4.00
C THR A 295 6.83 -16.99 -3.88
N ILE A 296 5.82 -16.97 -4.74
CA ILE A 296 4.79 -18.00 -4.79
C ILE A 296 4.92 -18.77 -6.10
N VAL A 297 5.00 -20.07 -5.96
CA VAL A 297 5.14 -21.02 -7.07
C VAL A 297 3.87 -21.80 -7.26
N ARG A 298 3.28 -21.71 -8.46
CA ARG A 298 2.12 -22.51 -8.87
C ARG A 298 2.60 -23.74 -9.63
N GLY A 299 2.72 -24.85 -8.92
CA GLY A 299 3.08 -26.17 -9.46
C GLY A 299 1.89 -27.11 -9.60
N ALA A 300 2.16 -28.36 -9.99
CA ALA A 300 1.13 -29.38 -10.14
C ALA A 300 0.37 -29.69 -8.83
N GLY A 301 0.99 -29.46 -7.67
CA GLY A 301 0.40 -29.68 -6.34
C GLY A 301 -0.32 -28.47 -5.75
N GLY A 302 -0.46 -27.37 -6.48
CA GLY A 302 -1.04 -26.11 -6.00
C GLY A 302 0.01 -25.05 -5.76
N LEU A 303 -0.29 -24.09 -4.83
CA LEU A 303 0.58 -22.97 -4.50
C LEU A 303 1.56 -23.34 -3.38
N THR A 304 2.81 -23.01 -3.58
CA THR A 304 3.85 -23.10 -2.54
C THR A 304 4.44 -21.71 -2.32
N ARG A 305 4.47 -21.26 -1.07
CA ARG A 305 4.96 -19.94 -0.66
C ARG A 305 6.36 -20.03 -0.09
N TYR A 306 7.21 -19.13 -0.52
CA TYR A 306 8.57 -18.94 -0.01
C TYR A 306 8.70 -17.52 0.53
N THR A 307 9.29 -17.40 1.71
CA THR A 307 9.41 -16.10 2.40
C THR A 307 10.30 -15.12 1.64
N ASP A 308 11.31 -15.65 0.93
CA ASP A 308 12.21 -14.82 0.13
C ASP A 308 12.65 -15.56 -1.13
N LEU A 309 13.06 -14.83 -2.15
CA LEU A 309 13.53 -15.37 -3.43
C LEU A 309 14.68 -16.39 -3.30
N PRO A 310 15.71 -16.18 -2.43
CA PRO A 310 16.74 -17.19 -2.21
C PRO A 310 16.21 -18.56 -1.78
N ASP A 311 15.15 -18.61 -0.96
CA ASP A 311 14.53 -19.84 -0.48
C ASP A 311 13.85 -20.60 -1.65
N ALA A 312 13.14 -19.86 -2.49
CA ALA A 312 12.50 -20.41 -3.71
C ALA A 312 13.56 -20.97 -4.68
N LEU A 313 14.67 -20.24 -4.87
CA LEU A 313 15.77 -20.68 -5.73
C LEU A 313 16.49 -21.94 -5.17
N ALA A 314 16.66 -22.04 -3.85
CA ALA A 314 17.19 -23.24 -3.22
C ALA A 314 16.25 -24.43 -3.48
N ALA A 315 14.95 -24.24 -3.27
CA ALA A 315 13.94 -25.27 -3.54
C ALA A 315 13.89 -25.68 -5.02
N PHE A 316 14.10 -24.73 -5.96
CA PHE A 316 14.17 -25.01 -7.39
C PHE A 316 15.36 -25.92 -7.73
N ARG A 317 16.54 -25.63 -7.19
CA ARG A 317 17.76 -26.46 -7.38
C ARG A 317 17.56 -27.88 -6.86
N ASP A 318 16.75 -28.04 -5.81
CA ASP A 318 16.35 -29.34 -5.25
C ASP A 318 15.19 -30.02 -6.03
N GLY A 319 14.71 -29.43 -7.11
CA GLY A 319 13.59 -29.95 -7.93
C GLY A 319 12.19 -29.76 -7.33
N ARG A 320 12.05 -29.00 -6.23
CA ARG A 320 10.79 -28.83 -5.49
C ARG A 320 9.92 -27.64 -5.96
N ALA A 321 10.52 -26.61 -6.53
CA ALA A 321 9.83 -25.36 -6.91
C ALA A 321 9.62 -25.28 -8.44
N GLN A 322 8.97 -26.30 -9.02
CA GLN A 322 8.68 -26.36 -10.44
C GLN A 322 7.33 -25.72 -10.76
N GLY A 323 7.26 -24.89 -11.82
CA GLY A 323 6.02 -24.29 -12.28
C GLY A 323 6.13 -22.79 -12.59
N GLU A 324 4.99 -22.09 -12.60
CA GLU A 324 4.93 -20.63 -12.74
C GLU A 324 5.33 -19.98 -11.42
N TRP A 325 6.17 -18.96 -11.51
CA TRP A 325 6.59 -18.15 -10.36
C TRP A 325 6.02 -16.75 -10.45
N ARG A 326 5.56 -16.24 -9.32
CA ARG A 326 5.29 -14.81 -9.11
C ARG A 326 6.08 -14.34 -7.92
N ILE A 327 6.81 -13.23 -8.10
CA ILE A 327 7.78 -12.73 -7.12
C ILE A 327 7.36 -11.32 -6.75
N HIS A 328 7.18 -11.09 -5.45
CA HIS A 328 6.92 -9.76 -4.91
C HIS A 328 8.17 -8.89 -5.06
N CYS A 329 8.22 -8.23 -6.19
CA CYS A 329 9.18 -7.18 -6.51
C CYS A 329 8.43 -6.21 -7.40
N HIS A 330 8.18 -4.99 -6.91
CA HIS A 330 7.44 -3.99 -7.68
C HIS A 330 8.26 -3.58 -8.89
N VAL A 331 7.72 -3.82 -10.08
CA VAL A 331 8.36 -3.46 -11.34
C VAL A 331 7.54 -2.38 -12.05
N PRO A 332 8.16 -1.58 -12.95
CA PRO A 332 7.46 -0.48 -13.61
C PRO A 332 6.16 -0.94 -14.25
N VAL A 333 5.06 -0.33 -13.87
CA VAL A 333 3.68 -0.75 -14.21
C VAL A 333 3.38 -0.75 -15.72
N PHE A 334 4.16 -0.05 -16.52
CA PHE A 334 4.02 -0.01 -17.97
C PHE A 334 4.81 -1.12 -18.70
N LEU A 335 5.68 -1.86 -18.02
CA LEU A 335 6.46 -2.94 -18.62
C LEU A 335 5.70 -4.28 -18.55
N ALA A 336 5.44 -4.90 -19.69
CA ALA A 336 4.92 -6.26 -19.77
C ALA A 336 6.04 -7.29 -19.64
N ASP A 337 7.19 -6.95 -20.23
CA ASP A 337 8.38 -7.78 -20.29
C ASP A 337 9.58 -7.03 -19.74
N LEU A 338 10.41 -7.74 -19.03
CA LEU A 338 11.65 -7.29 -18.37
C LEU A 338 12.85 -8.06 -18.97
N GLY A 339 12.89 -8.16 -20.29
CA GLY A 339 13.84 -8.98 -21.04
C GLY A 339 13.38 -10.43 -21.11
N GLU A 340 14.07 -11.33 -20.40
CA GLU A 340 13.77 -12.76 -20.39
C GLU A 340 12.64 -13.15 -19.42
N ILE A 341 12.23 -12.24 -18.55
CA ILE A 341 11.16 -12.42 -17.57
C ILE A 341 9.99 -11.47 -17.86
N GLY A 342 8.79 -11.83 -17.43
CA GLY A 342 7.58 -11.04 -17.59
C GLY A 342 7.16 -10.32 -16.31
N SER A 343 6.05 -9.58 -16.40
CA SER A 343 5.40 -8.95 -15.26
C SER A 343 3.92 -9.32 -15.17
N THR A 344 3.30 -8.95 -14.05
CA THR A 344 1.85 -9.10 -13.84
C THR A 344 1.07 -7.87 -14.33
N ARG A 345 1.62 -7.09 -15.27
CA ARG A 345 0.94 -5.89 -15.83
C ARG A 345 -0.46 -6.19 -16.36
N ALA A 346 -0.69 -7.36 -16.93
CA ALA A 346 -2.01 -7.74 -17.43
C ALA A 346 -3.06 -7.82 -16.31
N ASP A 347 -2.66 -8.24 -15.12
CA ASP A 347 -3.52 -8.25 -13.92
C ASP A 347 -3.88 -6.81 -13.52
N LEU A 348 -2.90 -5.87 -13.51
CA LEU A 348 -3.15 -4.44 -13.29
C LEU A 348 -4.09 -3.84 -14.35
N GLU A 349 -3.89 -4.13 -15.63
CA GLU A 349 -4.76 -3.63 -16.70
C GLU A 349 -6.21 -4.13 -16.53
N SER A 350 -6.42 -5.33 -16.01
CA SER A 350 -7.76 -5.86 -15.70
C SER A 350 -8.44 -5.07 -14.58
N VAL A 351 -7.70 -4.70 -13.53
CA VAL A 351 -8.18 -3.85 -12.43
C VAL A 351 -8.50 -2.44 -12.91
N LEU A 352 -7.62 -1.82 -13.70
CA LEU A 352 -7.86 -0.49 -14.29
C LEU A 352 -9.11 -0.49 -15.18
N ALA A 353 -9.31 -1.53 -15.99
CA ALA A 353 -10.51 -1.69 -16.81
C ALA A 353 -11.79 -1.88 -15.98
N MET A 354 -11.71 -2.51 -14.81
CA MET A 354 -12.83 -2.60 -13.85
C MET A 354 -13.15 -1.23 -13.27
N MET A 355 -12.13 -0.47 -12.82
CA MET A 355 -12.31 0.86 -12.22
C MET A 355 -12.93 1.85 -13.19
N ARG A 356 -12.58 1.78 -14.45
CA ARG A 356 -13.20 2.61 -15.50
C ARG A 356 -14.70 2.40 -15.62
N ARG A 357 -15.18 1.19 -15.36
CA ARG A 357 -16.60 0.81 -15.49
C ARG A 357 -17.39 0.95 -14.20
N GLY A 358 -16.74 0.98 -13.06
CA GLY A 358 -17.41 1.02 -11.77
C GLY A 358 -16.50 1.54 -10.67
N TYR A 359 -17.11 2.15 -9.64
CA TYR A 359 -16.37 2.64 -8.49
C TYR A 359 -15.75 1.48 -7.70
N VAL A 360 -14.47 1.60 -7.40
CA VAL A 360 -13.72 0.71 -6.50
C VAL A 360 -13.15 1.50 -5.33
N SER A 361 -12.36 2.54 -5.62
CA SER A 361 -11.70 3.39 -4.64
C SER A 361 -11.58 4.82 -5.18
N SER A 362 -11.56 5.78 -4.27
CA SER A 362 -11.22 7.18 -4.61
C SER A 362 -9.71 7.42 -4.68
N HIS A 363 -8.89 6.55 -4.10
CA HIS A 363 -7.45 6.79 -4.00
C HIS A 363 -6.67 5.70 -4.74
N LEU A 364 -5.98 6.14 -5.78
CA LEU A 364 -5.12 5.31 -6.61
C LEU A 364 -3.68 5.82 -6.48
N GLU A 365 -2.78 4.94 -6.08
CA GLU A 365 -1.38 5.28 -5.88
C GLU A 365 -0.48 4.32 -6.64
N VAL A 366 0.33 4.83 -7.57
CA VAL A 366 1.38 4.05 -8.21
C VAL A 366 2.47 3.77 -7.18
N GLU A 367 2.83 2.51 -7.00
CA GLU A 367 3.84 2.12 -6.05
C GLU A 367 4.91 1.23 -6.68
N THR A 368 6.06 1.85 -7.00
CA THR A 368 7.26 1.17 -7.53
C THR A 368 8.47 1.70 -6.78
N TYR A 369 8.65 1.25 -5.53
CA TYR A 369 9.76 1.70 -4.67
C TYR A 369 11.12 1.14 -5.08
N THR A 370 11.15 0.16 -5.98
CA THR A 370 12.34 -0.58 -6.39
C THR A 370 13.19 0.12 -7.46
N TRP A 371 12.80 1.30 -7.95
CA TRP A 371 13.51 1.99 -9.05
C TRP A 371 15.03 2.08 -8.85
N ASP A 372 15.51 2.27 -7.62
CA ASP A 372 16.95 2.38 -7.34
C ASP A 372 17.69 1.05 -7.44
N VAL A 373 17.00 -0.07 -7.29
CA VAL A 373 17.56 -1.45 -7.35
C VAL A 373 17.28 -2.16 -8.68
N LEU A 374 16.40 -1.60 -9.53
CA LEU A 374 16.14 -2.15 -10.87
C LEU A 374 17.38 -2.08 -11.77
N PRO A 375 17.54 -3.04 -12.70
CA PRO A 375 18.60 -2.97 -13.72
C PRO A 375 18.56 -1.64 -14.49
N GLN A 376 19.75 -1.06 -14.74
CA GLN A 376 19.91 0.28 -15.33
C GLN A 376 19.19 0.44 -16.67
N GLN A 377 19.06 -0.60 -17.46
CA GLN A 377 18.38 -0.58 -18.77
C GLN A 377 16.91 -0.15 -18.71
N TRP A 378 16.26 -0.26 -17.54
CA TRP A 378 14.86 0.12 -17.34
C TRP A 378 14.68 1.55 -16.87
N ARG A 379 15.76 2.22 -16.45
CA ARG A 379 15.76 3.56 -15.88
C ARG A 379 16.13 4.60 -16.93
N THR A 380 15.45 5.75 -16.92
CA THR A 380 15.80 6.88 -17.82
C THR A 380 16.98 7.71 -17.31
N GLY A 381 17.43 7.48 -16.07
CA GLY A 381 18.38 8.32 -15.36
C GLY A 381 17.74 9.50 -14.62
N SER A 382 16.43 9.71 -14.76
CA SER A 382 15.65 10.69 -14.02
C SER A 382 14.48 10.00 -13.29
N LYS A 383 14.57 9.86 -11.99
CA LYS A 383 13.51 9.28 -11.15
C LYS A 383 12.15 9.97 -11.37
N ALA A 384 12.14 11.31 -11.48
CA ALA A 384 10.92 12.05 -11.76
C ALA A 384 10.31 11.70 -13.12
N ALA A 385 11.13 11.49 -14.16
CA ALA A 385 10.64 11.07 -15.47
C ALA A 385 10.09 9.63 -15.44
N ASP A 386 10.73 8.74 -14.70
CA ASP A 386 10.28 7.35 -14.55
C ASP A 386 8.93 7.28 -13.83
N ILE A 387 8.76 8.00 -12.71
CA ILE A 387 7.49 8.15 -11.99
C ILE A 387 6.40 8.76 -12.91
N ALA A 388 6.74 9.81 -13.65
CA ALA A 388 5.79 10.46 -14.55
C ALA A 388 5.28 9.51 -15.64
N ARG A 389 6.13 8.62 -16.16
CA ARG A 389 5.73 7.57 -17.13
C ARG A 389 4.72 6.59 -16.54
N GLU A 390 4.90 6.19 -15.29
CA GLU A 390 3.98 5.28 -14.60
C GLU A 390 2.61 5.94 -14.36
N ILE A 391 2.60 7.16 -13.81
CA ILE A 391 1.36 7.92 -13.60
C ILE A 391 0.64 8.11 -14.94
N ALA A 392 1.35 8.52 -16.00
CA ALA A 392 0.77 8.73 -17.32
C ALA A 392 0.23 7.43 -17.94
N PHE A 393 0.88 6.29 -17.70
CA PHE A 393 0.37 4.99 -18.13
C PHE A 393 -0.96 4.66 -17.46
N CYS A 394 -1.02 4.74 -16.12
CA CYS A 394 -2.24 4.46 -15.36
C CYS A 394 -3.37 5.43 -15.71
N ALA A 395 -3.08 6.74 -15.80
CA ALA A 395 -4.06 7.74 -16.17
C ALA A 395 -4.71 7.45 -17.54
N ARG A 396 -3.90 7.15 -18.55
CA ARG A 396 -4.41 6.77 -19.88
C ARG A 396 -5.30 5.53 -19.83
N ARG A 397 -4.89 4.48 -19.14
CA ARG A 397 -5.66 3.24 -19.02
C ARG A 397 -6.99 3.40 -18.26
N LEU A 398 -7.07 4.40 -17.39
CA LEU A 398 -8.30 4.72 -16.65
C LEU A 398 -9.30 5.53 -17.49
N VAL A 399 -8.85 6.37 -18.45
CA VAL A 399 -9.75 7.27 -19.20
C VAL A 399 -9.99 6.85 -20.66
N GLU A 400 -9.14 6.00 -21.24
CA GLU A 400 -9.31 5.38 -22.58
C GLU A 400 -10.16 4.10 -22.50
#